data_d3e50ce8f7fbf5e9619bda1a91acdc33
#
_entry.id   d3e50ce8f7fbf5e9619bda1a91acdc33
#
_cell.length_a   1.000
_cell.length_b   1.000
_cell.length_c   1.000
_cell.angle_alpha   90.00
_cell.angle_beta   90.00
_cell.angle_gamma   90.00
#
_symmetry.space_group_name_H-M   'P 1'
#
loop_
_entity.id
_entity.type
_entity.pdbx_description
1 polymer ?
#
loop_
_entity_poly.entity_id
_entity_poly.type
_entity_poly.pdbx_seq_one_letter_code
_entity_poly.pdbx_strand_id
1 'polypeptide(L)'
;FNIPFLADLIEAFPSNFFSIDMKSDDTVIPLIKLVNRMGVKDRICFASFNQNRLKYVRDEYLNKCITSLGPNEIVQTKLFSILGKKIHIKSKIASLPTSKYKIQLLNKSHIEFLKSLNIKVIAWTINKSEEMKHLINMGVDGIMTDNISSLKKILIKKNLW
;
A
#
# COMPACT_ATOMS: atom_id res chain seq x y z
N PHE A 1 -5.69 -6.87 26.78
CA PHE A 1 -5.29 -5.89 25.74
C PHE A 1 -6.57 -5.31 25.14
N ASN A 2 -6.72 -3.99 25.18
CA ASN A 2 -7.81 -3.31 24.49
C ASN A 2 -7.35 -2.95 23.07
N ILE A 3 -8.23 -3.17 22.09
CA ILE A 3 -8.00 -2.68 20.72
C ILE A 3 -8.19 -1.16 20.74
N PRO A 4 -7.18 -0.35 20.37
CA PRO A 4 -7.32 1.10 20.37
C PRO A 4 -8.29 1.57 19.30
N PHE A 5 -8.96 2.69 19.52
CA PHE A 5 -9.70 3.34 18.44
C PHE A 5 -8.75 3.92 17.40
N LEU A 6 -9.17 3.91 16.14
CA LEU A 6 -8.37 4.46 15.05
C LEU A 6 -8.06 5.96 15.24
N ALA A 7 -8.99 6.71 15.82
CA ALA A 7 -8.78 8.11 16.14
C ALA A 7 -7.59 8.32 17.08
N ASP A 8 -7.54 7.54 18.17
CA ASP A 8 -6.48 7.62 19.16
C ASP A 8 -5.10 7.30 18.57
N LEU A 9 -5.05 6.31 17.65
CA LEU A 9 -3.82 5.98 16.92
C LEU A 9 -3.36 7.12 16.02
N ILE A 10 -4.27 7.75 15.29
CA ILE A 10 -3.94 8.86 14.39
C ILE A 10 -3.43 10.07 15.19
N GLU A 11 -3.99 10.33 16.37
CA GLU A 11 -3.56 11.40 17.28
C GLU A 11 -2.22 11.08 17.94
N ALA A 12 -2.03 9.84 18.40
CA ALA A 12 -0.78 9.42 19.04
C ALA A 12 0.43 9.46 18.09
N PHE A 13 0.19 9.34 16.79
CA PHE A 13 1.24 9.32 15.76
C PHE A 13 1.01 10.42 14.69
N PRO A 14 1.15 11.70 15.04
CA PRO A 14 0.77 12.82 14.16
C PRO A 14 1.60 12.95 12.89
N SER A 15 2.81 12.41 12.87
CA SER A 15 3.72 12.45 11.71
C SER A 15 3.68 11.18 10.84
N ASN A 16 2.92 10.15 11.25
CA ASN A 16 2.90 8.89 10.56
C ASN A 16 1.86 8.87 9.43
N PHE A 17 2.15 8.07 8.40
CA PHE A 17 1.19 7.67 7.39
C PHE A 17 0.54 6.34 7.79
N PHE A 18 -0.74 6.20 7.47
CA PHE A 18 -1.51 5.01 7.79
C PHE A 18 -2.05 4.37 6.51
N SER A 19 -1.85 3.06 6.37
CA SER A 19 -2.53 2.25 5.37
C SER A 19 -3.68 1.52 6.04
N ILE A 20 -4.91 1.85 5.68
CA ILE A 20 -6.12 1.34 6.33
C ILE A 20 -6.88 0.46 5.35
N ASP A 21 -6.97 -0.84 5.66
CA ASP A 21 -7.65 -1.82 4.82
C ASP A 21 -9.12 -1.97 5.24
N MET A 22 -10.03 -1.50 4.39
CA MET A 22 -11.47 -1.60 4.58
C MET A 22 -11.95 -3.02 4.30
N LYS A 23 -12.24 -3.80 5.37
CA LYS A 23 -12.58 -5.22 5.29
C LYS A 23 -14.06 -5.48 4.98
N SER A 24 -14.97 -4.54 5.32
CA SER A 24 -16.41 -4.63 5.04
C SER A 24 -16.93 -3.34 4.43
N ASP A 25 -18.10 -3.38 3.81
CA ASP A 25 -18.71 -2.21 3.18
C ASP A 25 -19.14 -1.18 4.24
N ASP A 26 -19.56 -1.65 5.40
CA ASP A 26 -19.97 -0.82 6.54
C ASP A 26 -18.85 0.04 7.12
N THR A 27 -17.59 -0.31 6.86
CA THR A 27 -16.44 0.47 7.34
C THR A 27 -16.12 1.69 6.47
N VAL A 28 -16.59 1.75 5.23
CA VAL A 28 -16.20 2.77 4.25
C VAL A 28 -16.65 4.17 4.67
N ILE A 29 -17.97 4.34 4.89
CA ILE A 29 -18.52 5.66 5.25
C ILE A 29 -18.03 6.15 6.61
N PRO A 30 -17.99 5.33 7.69
CA PRO A 30 -17.43 5.76 8.97
C PRO A 30 -15.96 6.17 8.87
N LEU A 31 -15.14 5.46 8.07
CA LEU A 31 -13.75 5.82 7.87
C LEU A 31 -13.61 7.17 7.16
N ILE A 32 -14.36 7.42 6.08
CA ILE A 32 -14.36 8.70 5.37
C ILE A 32 -14.75 9.84 6.32
N LYS A 33 -15.82 9.67 7.10
CA LYS A 33 -16.27 10.67 8.08
C LYS A 33 -15.20 10.97 9.14
N LEU A 34 -14.52 9.93 9.65
CA LEU A 34 -13.43 10.07 10.60
C LEU A 34 -12.26 10.87 10.01
N VAL A 35 -11.80 10.48 8.82
CA VAL A 35 -10.68 11.10 8.12
C VAL A 35 -10.97 12.57 7.82
N ASN A 36 -12.18 12.89 7.39
CA ASN A 36 -12.61 14.27 7.13
C ASN A 36 -12.68 15.09 8.42
N ARG A 37 -13.27 14.53 9.48
CA ARG A 37 -13.36 15.21 10.80
C ARG A 37 -12.00 15.55 11.37
N MET A 38 -11.02 14.65 11.22
CA MET A 38 -9.66 14.85 11.72
C MET A 38 -8.76 15.66 10.77
N GLY A 39 -9.19 15.92 9.53
CA GLY A 39 -8.39 16.66 8.54
C GLY A 39 -7.12 15.94 8.07
N VAL A 40 -7.08 14.61 8.13
CA VAL A 40 -5.85 13.81 7.95
C VAL A 40 -5.79 13.04 6.62
N LYS A 41 -6.63 13.42 5.65
CA LYS A 41 -6.76 12.73 4.36
C LYS A 41 -5.42 12.43 3.68
N ASP A 42 -4.48 13.37 3.73
CA ASP A 42 -3.20 13.25 3.03
C ASP A 42 -2.20 12.31 3.73
N ARG A 43 -2.53 11.84 4.93
CA ARG A 43 -1.77 10.82 5.68
C ARG A 43 -2.40 9.43 5.61
N ILE A 44 -3.55 9.28 4.94
CA ILE A 44 -4.29 8.01 4.88
C ILE A 44 -4.22 7.41 3.48
N CYS A 45 -3.71 6.20 3.38
CA CYS A 45 -3.89 5.35 2.21
C CYS A 45 -5.11 4.44 2.44
N PHE A 46 -6.17 4.64 1.67
CA PHE A 46 -7.32 3.75 1.69
C PHE A 46 -7.00 2.49 0.89
N ALA A 47 -7.06 1.34 1.55
CA ALA A 47 -6.79 0.04 0.95
C ALA A 47 -8.03 -0.86 1.01
N SER A 48 -8.19 -1.75 0.05
CA SER A 48 -9.20 -2.80 0.07
C SER A 48 -8.94 -3.87 -0.99
N PHE A 49 -9.31 -5.10 -0.68
CA PHE A 49 -9.43 -6.20 -1.66
C PHE A 49 -10.73 -6.15 -2.47
N ASN A 50 -11.59 -5.16 -2.22
CA ASN A 50 -12.83 -4.93 -2.96
C ASN A 50 -12.68 -3.66 -3.81
N GLN A 51 -12.78 -3.82 -5.14
CA GLN A 51 -12.64 -2.73 -6.09
C GLN A 51 -13.74 -1.66 -5.91
N ASN A 52 -14.95 -2.05 -5.53
CA ASN A 52 -16.07 -1.11 -5.37
C ASN A 52 -15.86 -0.17 -4.17
N ARG A 53 -15.27 -0.66 -3.06
CA ARG A 53 -14.92 0.18 -1.91
C ARG A 53 -13.90 1.25 -2.29
N LEU A 54 -12.86 0.87 -3.04
CA LEU A 54 -11.87 1.82 -3.53
C LEU A 54 -12.48 2.83 -4.52
N LYS A 55 -13.37 2.35 -5.40
CA LYS A 55 -14.09 3.24 -6.32
C LYS A 55 -14.93 4.26 -5.53
N TYR A 56 -15.70 3.81 -4.54
CA TYR A 56 -16.53 4.70 -3.71
C TYR A 56 -15.68 5.80 -3.03
N VAL A 57 -14.56 5.43 -2.39
CA VAL A 57 -13.65 6.40 -1.76
C VAL A 57 -13.09 7.39 -2.78
N ARG A 58 -12.69 6.92 -3.97
CA ARG A 58 -12.16 7.79 -5.03
C ARG A 58 -13.19 8.76 -5.55
N ASP A 59 -14.43 8.32 -5.73
CA ASP A 59 -15.55 9.15 -6.20
C ASP A 59 -15.86 10.22 -5.15
N GLU A 60 -15.93 9.85 -3.86
CA GLU A 60 -16.16 10.77 -2.74
C GLU A 60 -15.10 11.89 -2.65
N TYR A 61 -13.85 11.55 -2.85
CA TYR A 61 -12.74 12.50 -2.83
C TYR A 61 -12.38 13.08 -4.21
N LEU A 62 -13.18 12.87 -5.25
CA LEU A 62 -12.91 13.32 -6.63
C LEU A 62 -11.50 12.91 -7.10
N ASN A 63 -11.07 11.70 -6.76
CA ASN A 63 -9.72 11.16 -6.98
C ASN A 63 -8.57 11.97 -6.31
N LYS A 64 -8.87 12.83 -5.34
CA LYS A 64 -7.88 13.61 -4.56
C LYS A 64 -7.54 12.96 -3.21
N CYS A 65 -7.42 11.64 -3.19
CA CYS A 65 -7.01 10.84 -2.02
C CYS A 65 -5.98 9.80 -2.42
N ILE A 66 -5.28 9.27 -1.43
CA ILE A 66 -4.31 8.20 -1.64
C ILE A 66 -5.04 6.86 -1.50
N THR A 67 -4.99 6.02 -2.55
CA THR A 67 -5.53 4.66 -2.49
C THR A 67 -4.48 3.63 -2.91
N SER A 68 -4.61 2.41 -2.39
CA SER A 68 -3.87 1.26 -2.92
C SER A 68 -4.45 0.81 -4.27
N LEU A 69 -3.69 0.03 -5.03
CA LEU A 69 -4.22 -0.73 -6.16
C LEU A 69 -5.31 -1.67 -5.68
N GLY A 70 -6.43 -1.68 -6.39
CA GLY A 70 -7.45 -2.72 -6.25
C GLY A 70 -7.10 -3.98 -7.05
N PRO A 71 -7.87 -5.08 -6.87
CA PRO A 71 -7.60 -6.35 -7.55
C PRO A 71 -7.49 -6.23 -9.08
N ASN A 72 -8.38 -5.49 -9.70
CA ASN A 72 -8.38 -5.29 -11.15
C ASN A 72 -7.15 -4.51 -11.62
N GLU A 73 -6.74 -3.49 -10.88
CA GLU A 73 -5.55 -2.68 -11.20
C GLU A 73 -4.26 -3.50 -11.04
N ILE A 74 -4.20 -4.43 -10.06
CA ILE A 74 -3.07 -5.35 -9.90
C ILE A 74 -2.91 -6.24 -11.14
N VAL A 75 -4.00 -6.83 -11.61
CA VAL A 75 -4.00 -7.67 -12.82
C VAL A 75 -3.60 -6.85 -14.05
N GLN A 76 -4.19 -5.67 -14.21
CA GLN A 76 -3.88 -4.76 -15.32
C GLN A 76 -2.41 -4.35 -15.32
N THR A 77 -1.88 -3.85 -14.20
CA THR A 77 -0.48 -3.42 -14.12
C THR A 77 0.48 -4.57 -14.37
N LYS A 78 0.17 -5.79 -13.91
CA LYS A 78 0.98 -6.97 -14.19
C LYS A 78 0.98 -7.32 -15.67
N LEU A 79 -0.19 -7.34 -16.31
CA LEU A 79 -0.31 -7.62 -17.75
C LEU A 79 0.41 -6.56 -18.59
N PHE A 80 0.18 -5.29 -18.29
CA PHE A 80 0.79 -4.18 -19.05
C PHE A 80 2.30 -4.09 -18.84
N SER A 81 2.82 -4.49 -17.68
CA SER A 81 4.28 -4.62 -17.46
C SER A 81 4.93 -5.67 -18.36
N ILE A 82 4.21 -6.74 -18.71
CA ILE A 82 4.68 -7.77 -19.63
C ILE A 82 4.59 -7.30 -21.07
N LEU A 83 3.50 -6.60 -21.40
CA LEU A 83 3.27 -6.10 -22.78
C LEU A 83 4.07 -4.84 -23.12
N GLY A 84 4.76 -4.22 -22.17
CA GLY A 84 5.50 -2.97 -22.36
C GLY A 84 4.61 -1.77 -22.75
N LYS A 85 3.31 -1.83 -22.46
CA LYS A 85 2.35 -0.78 -22.84
C LYS A 85 2.03 0.13 -21.65
N LYS A 86 1.85 1.42 -21.91
CA LYS A 86 1.43 2.39 -20.91
C LYS A 86 -0.04 2.18 -20.52
N ILE A 87 -0.36 2.43 -19.25
CA ILE A 87 -1.71 2.42 -18.70
C ILE A 87 -1.85 3.60 -17.73
N HIS A 88 -3.05 4.14 -17.63
CA HIS A 88 -3.36 5.15 -16.61
C HIS A 88 -3.99 4.50 -15.38
N ILE A 89 -3.37 4.70 -14.21
CA ILE A 89 -3.82 4.18 -12.93
C ILE A 89 -3.99 5.34 -11.96
N LYS A 90 -5.14 5.38 -11.28
CA LYS A 90 -5.47 6.44 -10.30
C LYS A 90 -4.80 6.21 -8.94
N SER A 91 -4.51 4.96 -8.58
CA SER A 91 -3.86 4.58 -7.33
C SER A 91 -2.45 5.11 -7.23
N LYS A 92 -2.01 5.38 -6.00
CA LYS A 92 -0.66 5.86 -5.70
C LYS A 92 0.24 4.83 -5.04
N ILE A 93 -0.35 3.75 -4.53
CA ILE A 93 0.36 2.71 -3.79
C ILE A 93 -0.02 1.33 -4.34
N ALA A 94 0.98 0.52 -4.61
CA ALA A 94 0.85 -0.90 -4.91
C ALA A 94 1.27 -1.69 -3.67
N SER A 95 0.30 -2.12 -2.86
CA SER A 95 0.54 -2.97 -1.71
C SER A 95 0.34 -4.43 -2.13
N LEU A 96 1.44 -5.17 -2.30
CA LEU A 96 1.44 -6.47 -2.98
C LEU A 96 2.15 -7.55 -2.15
N PRO A 97 1.63 -8.81 -2.14
CA PRO A 97 2.42 -9.96 -1.70
C PRO A 97 3.49 -10.29 -2.75
N THR A 98 4.53 -11.00 -2.36
CA THR A 98 5.57 -11.45 -3.31
C THR A 98 4.99 -12.36 -4.39
N SER A 99 4.04 -13.22 -4.01
CA SER A 99 3.33 -14.10 -4.93
C SER A 99 1.87 -14.31 -4.52
N LYS A 100 1.02 -14.65 -5.48
CA LYS A 100 -0.37 -15.07 -5.26
C LYS A 100 -0.75 -16.12 -6.31
N TYR A 101 -1.36 -17.25 -5.87
CA TYR A 101 -1.76 -18.35 -6.76
C TYR A 101 -0.62 -18.86 -7.67
N LYS A 102 0.61 -19.01 -7.12
CA LYS A 102 1.84 -19.38 -7.85
C LYS A 102 2.33 -18.34 -8.88
N ILE A 103 1.68 -17.19 -8.99
CA ILE A 103 2.13 -16.09 -9.85
C ILE A 103 3.00 -15.16 -9.02
N GLN A 104 4.24 -14.93 -9.46
CA GLN A 104 5.12 -13.94 -8.85
C GLN A 104 4.62 -12.54 -9.20
N LEU A 105 4.05 -11.85 -8.22
CA LEU A 105 3.54 -10.48 -8.39
C LEU A 105 4.66 -9.45 -8.32
N LEU A 106 5.60 -9.62 -7.38
CA LEU A 106 6.76 -8.75 -7.25
C LEU A 106 7.97 -9.36 -7.94
N ASN A 107 8.31 -8.82 -9.10
CA ASN A 107 9.59 -9.00 -9.77
C ASN A 107 10.11 -7.64 -10.23
N LYS A 108 11.38 -7.57 -10.60
CA LYS A 108 12.06 -6.32 -10.94
C LYS A 108 11.32 -5.54 -12.04
N SER A 109 10.92 -6.20 -13.12
CA SER A 109 10.19 -5.58 -14.24
C SER A 109 8.86 -4.95 -13.80
N HIS A 110 8.06 -5.64 -12.95
CA HIS A 110 6.79 -5.09 -12.47
C HIS A 110 7.00 -3.93 -11.50
N ILE A 111 8.03 -4.00 -10.64
CA ILE A 111 8.40 -2.89 -9.75
C ILE A 111 8.80 -1.66 -10.56
N GLU A 112 9.67 -1.81 -11.55
CA GLU A 112 10.10 -0.73 -12.44
C GLU A 112 8.92 -0.13 -13.23
N PHE A 113 8.02 -0.98 -13.70
CA PHE A 113 6.80 -0.54 -14.38
C PHE A 113 5.89 0.29 -13.45
N LEU A 114 5.62 -0.18 -12.24
CA LEU A 114 4.84 0.56 -11.26
C LEU A 114 5.48 1.92 -10.92
N LYS A 115 6.78 1.95 -10.76
CA LYS A 115 7.54 3.19 -10.53
C LYS A 115 7.46 4.16 -11.72
N SER A 116 7.46 3.66 -12.95
CA SER A 116 7.29 4.50 -14.14
C SER A 116 5.91 5.17 -14.21
N LEU A 117 4.93 4.64 -13.47
CA LEU A 117 3.60 5.22 -13.29
C LEU A 117 3.49 6.11 -12.03
N ASN A 118 4.61 6.41 -11.34
CA ASN A 118 4.65 7.12 -10.05
C ASN A 118 3.84 6.41 -8.94
N ILE A 119 3.82 5.07 -8.96
CA ILE A 119 3.18 4.23 -7.96
C ILE A 119 4.24 3.69 -7.00
N LYS A 120 4.08 3.96 -5.69
CA LYS A 120 4.94 3.41 -4.63
C LYS A 120 4.63 1.93 -4.41
N VAL A 121 5.67 1.11 -4.27
CA VAL A 121 5.56 -0.35 -4.12
C VAL A 121 5.86 -0.76 -2.69
N ILE A 122 4.86 -1.36 -2.03
CA ILE A 122 4.98 -1.89 -0.66
C ILE A 122 4.79 -3.40 -0.70
N ALA A 123 5.76 -4.14 -0.19
CA ALA A 123 5.69 -5.60 -0.09
C ALA A 123 5.15 -6.06 1.27
N TRP A 124 4.27 -7.08 1.31
CA TRP A 124 3.71 -7.66 2.55
C TRP A 124 3.46 -9.17 2.43
N THR A 125 3.40 -9.93 3.49
CA THR A 125 4.01 -9.67 4.80
C THR A 125 5.37 -10.35 4.80
N ILE A 126 6.45 -9.61 5.01
CA ILE A 126 7.82 -10.09 4.82
C ILE A 126 8.52 -10.18 6.18
N ASN A 127 8.77 -11.40 6.67
CA ASN A 127 9.33 -11.60 8.00
C ASN A 127 10.77 -12.14 7.99
N LYS A 128 11.24 -12.63 6.84
CA LYS A 128 12.61 -13.16 6.70
C LYS A 128 13.58 -12.06 6.27
N SER A 129 14.68 -11.93 7.00
CA SER A 129 15.72 -10.90 6.75
C SER A 129 16.30 -10.96 5.33
N GLU A 130 16.52 -12.16 4.78
CA GLU A 130 17.06 -12.32 3.43
C GLU A 130 16.06 -11.83 2.36
N GLU A 131 14.77 -12.10 2.55
CA GLU A 131 13.72 -11.61 1.66
C GLU A 131 13.57 -10.09 1.74
N MET A 132 13.68 -9.51 2.95
CA MET A 132 13.71 -8.05 3.14
C MET A 132 14.86 -7.42 2.34
N LYS A 133 16.09 -7.95 2.48
CA LYS A 133 17.27 -7.48 1.76
C LYS A 133 17.08 -7.57 0.24
N HIS A 134 16.56 -8.71 -0.23
CA HIS A 134 16.29 -8.94 -1.64
C HIS A 134 15.30 -7.92 -2.22
N LEU A 135 14.15 -7.72 -1.56
CA LEU A 135 13.13 -6.78 -1.99
C LEU A 135 13.62 -5.32 -1.98
N ILE A 136 14.38 -4.92 -0.95
CA ILE A 136 15.02 -3.60 -0.91
C ILE A 136 15.95 -3.41 -2.11
N ASN A 137 16.77 -4.42 -2.44
CA ASN A 137 17.66 -4.37 -3.60
C ASN A 137 16.90 -4.35 -4.94
N MET A 138 15.71 -4.95 -4.99
CA MET A 138 14.82 -4.84 -6.15
C MET A 138 14.15 -3.46 -6.26
N GLY A 139 14.24 -2.64 -5.23
CA GLY A 139 13.78 -1.27 -5.23
C GLY A 139 12.33 -1.08 -4.78
N VAL A 140 11.78 -1.92 -3.90
CA VAL A 140 10.50 -1.63 -3.25
C VAL A 140 10.62 -0.36 -2.39
N ASP A 141 9.54 0.40 -2.29
CA ASP A 141 9.51 1.65 -1.51
C ASP A 141 9.19 1.40 -0.02
N GLY A 142 8.63 0.23 0.30
CA GLY A 142 8.31 -0.13 1.69
C GLY A 142 8.10 -1.62 1.89
N ILE A 143 8.19 -2.04 3.14
CA ILE A 143 7.97 -3.43 3.58
C ILE A 143 7.05 -3.40 4.80
N MET A 144 5.95 -4.16 4.75
CA MET A 144 5.14 -4.50 5.91
C MET A 144 5.65 -5.80 6.52
N THR A 145 5.94 -5.78 7.81
CA THR A 145 6.53 -6.92 8.53
C THR A 145 6.06 -6.96 9.98
N ASP A 146 5.96 -8.16 10.54
CA ASP A 146 5.78 -8.37 11.98
C ASP A 146 7.13 -8.28 12.73
N ASN A 147 8.27 -8.29 12.00
CA ASN A 147 9.62 -8.23 12.55
C ASN A 147 10.27 -6.87 12.29
N ILE A 148 9.73 -5.83 12.92
CA ILE A 148 10.17 -4.43 12.76
C ILE A 148 11.64 -4.26 13.13
N SER A 149 12.10 -4.92 14.21
CA SER A 149 13.50 -4.82 14.68
C SER A 149 14.50 -5.31 13.65
N SER A 150 14.19 -6.39 12.94
CA SER A 150 15.05 -6.91 11.86
C SER A 150 15.06 -5.96 10.66
N LEU A 151 13.91 -5.43 10.25
CA LEU A 151 13.82 -4.48 9.15
C LEU A 151 14.62 -3.21 9.47
N LYS A 152 14.45 -2.64 10.67
CA LYS A 152 15.20 -1.46 11.11
C LYS A 152 16.71 -1.66 11.03
N LYS A 153 17.22 -2.80 11.54
CA LYS A 153 18.66 -3.13 11.48
C LYS A 153 19.17 -3.19 10.03
N ILE A 154 18.36 -3.74 9.11
CA ILE A 154 18.74 -3.83 7.68
C ILE A 154 18.78 -2.43 7.06
N LEU A 155 17.76 -1.59 7.33
CA LEU A 155 17.69 -0.23 6.79
C LEU A 155 18.83 0.66 7.28
N ILE A 156 19.18 0.59 8.58
CA ILE A 156 20.35 1.31 9.15
C ILE A 156 21.64 0.89 8.43
N LYS A 157 21.88 -0.43 8.25
CA LYS A 157 23.07 -0.93 7.54
C LYS A 157 23.16 -0.48 6.08
N LYS A 158 22.04 -0.09 5.49
CA LYS A 158 21.95 0.38 4.09
C LYS A 158 21.86 1.90 3.98
N ASN A 159 21.95 2.65 5.08
CA ASN A 159 21.74 4.10 5.15
C ASN A 159 20.37 4.54 4.59
N LEU A 160 19.33 3.77 4.89
CA LEU A 160 17.93 3.99 4.46
C LEU A 160 16.97 4.30 5.63
N TRP A 161 17.50 4.47 6.83
CA TRP A 161 16.73 4.77 8.05
C TRP A 161 17.02 6.17 8.55
#